data_4615ce32ba4b086a02784eb96e235b57
#
_entry.id   4615ce32ba4b086a02784eb96e235b57
#
_cell.length_a   1.000
_cell.length_b   1.000
_cell.length_c   1.000
_cell.angle_alpha   90.00
_cell.angle_beta   90.00
_cell.angle_gamma   90.00
#
_symmetry.space_group_name_H-M   'P 1'
#
loop_
_entity.id
_entity.type
_entity.pdbx_description
1 polymer ?
#
loop_
_entity_poly.entity_id
_entity_poly.type
_entity_poly.pdbx_seq_one_letter_code
_entity_poly.pdbx_strand_id
1 'polypeptide(L)'
;MTAEDFEKIEKELSLSLPSAYREVLMRPEFQSEAAGFQEFTGDADEIIGLNLEVRTDGFCGVKWPVNYLVIGDDGAGDYYFTDVNRTMPAVFLADHERTISPKRIVASEAYETFGDFIGFVARLQSETDAVFAEEEAKSPTQKKPWWKLW
;
A
#
# COMPACT_ATOMS: atom_id res chain seq x y z
N MET A 1 -7.83 9.11 -2.08
CA MET A 1 -7.80 9.16 -3.57
C MET A 1 -9.05 9.82 -4.09
N THR A 2 -8.96 10.58 -5.18
CA THR A 2 -10.07 11.25 -5.87
C THR A 2 -10.52 10.46 -7.09
N ALA A 3 -11.62 10.88 -7.72
CA ALA A 3 -12.06 10.27 -8.99
C ALA A 3 -11.02 10.46 -10.10
N GLU A 4 -10.34 11.61 -10.13
CA GLU A 4 -9.28 11.92 -11.10
C GLU A 4 -8.04 11.03 -10.90
N ASP A 5 -7.70 10.68 -9.66
CA ASP A 5 -6.62 9.75 -9.36
C ASP A 5 -6.91 8.35 -9.93
N PHE A 6 -8.14 7.87 -9.81
CA PHE A 6 -8.53 6.59 -10.39
C PHE A 6 -8.47 6.61 -11.92
N GLU A 7 -8.97 7.67 -12.55
CA GLU A 7 -8.89 7.83 -14.01
C GLU A 7 -7.44 7.87 -14.49
N LYS A 8 -6.55 8.53 -13.73
CA LYS A 8 -5.12 8.58 -14.03
C LYS A 8 -4.49 7.20 -13.97
N ILE A 9 -4.74 6.43 -12.89
CA ILE A 9 -4.24 5.06 -12.72
C ILE A 9 -4.72 4.18 -13.89
N GLU A 10 -6.01 4.19 -14.20
CA GLU A 10 -6.58 3.38 -15.26
C GLU A 10 -5.97 3.69 -16.62
N LYS A 11 -5.78 4.97 -16.92
CA LYS A 11 -5.20 5.44 -18.16
C LYS A 11 -3.73 5.02 -18.28
N GLU A 12 -2.91 5.35 -17.28
CA GLU A 12 -1.47 5.10 -17.33
C GLU A 12 -1.15 3.59 -17.32
N LEU A 13 -1.93 2.81 -16.57
CA LEU A 13 -1.71 1.36 -16.48
C LEU A 13 -2.54 0.55 -17.50
N SER A 14 -3.39 1.20 -18.30
CA SER A 14 -4.26 0.57 -19.30
C SER A 14 -5.10 -0.58 -18.73
N LEU A 15 -5.75 -0.34 -17.57
CA LEU A 15 -6.61 -1.30 -16.90
C LEU A 15 -7.91 -0.61 -16.40
N SER A 16 -8.86 -1.39 -15.92
CA SER A 16 -10.04 -0.86 -15.21
C SER A 16 -10.01 -1.29 -13.75
N LEU A 17 -10.19 -0.35 -12.83
CA LEU A 17 -10.24 -0.62 -11.40
C LEU A 17 -11.62 -1.16 -11.02
N PRO A 18 -11.70 -2.25 -10.22
CA PRO A 18 -12.98 -2.74 -9.69
C PRO A 18 -13.70 -1.66 -8.86
N SER A 19 -15.03 -1.63 -8.93
CA SER A 19 -15.84 -0.68 -8.15
C SER A 19 -15.58 -0.80 -6.64
N ALA A 20 -15.45 -2.03 -6.15
CA ALA A 20 -15.14 -2.29 -4.74
C ALA A 20 -13.82 -1.65 -4.28
N TYR A 21 -12.81 -1.59 -5.15
CA TYR A 21 -11.54 -0.89 -4.87
C TYR A 21 -11.76 0.62 -4.72
N ARG A 22 -12.48 1.21 -5.67
CA ARG A 22 -12.80 2.65 -5.64
C ARG A 22 -13.65 3.02 -4.42
N GLU A 23 -14.71 2.24 -4.14
CA GLU A 23 -15.62 2.49 -3.02
C GLU A 23 -14.89 2.51 -1.68
N VAL A 24 -13.94 1.60 -1.47
CA VAL A 24 -13.16 1.57 -0.23
C VAL A 24 -12.25 2.80 -0.13
N LEU A 25 -11.51 3.13 -1.21
CA LEU A 25 -10.54 4.24 -1.18
C LEU A 25 -11.18 5.63 -1.22
N MET A 26 -12.46 5.73 -1.56
CA MET A 26 -13.21 6.99 -1.47
C MET A 26 -13.77 7.26 -0.07
N ARG A 27 -13.66 6.34 0.88
CA ARG A 27 -14.15 6.55 2.24
C ARG A 27 -13.33 7.63 2.96
N PRO A 28 -13.99 8.49 3.76
CA PRO A 28 -13.31 9.60 4.44
C PRO A 28 -12.12 9.20 5.30
N GLU A 29 -12.19 8.03 5.96
CA GLU A 29 -11.12 7.50 6.80
C GLU A 29 -9.82 7.20 6.04
N PHE A 30 -9.88 7.03 4.72
CA PHE A 30 -8.71 6.76 3.87
C PHE A 30 -8.26 7.99 3.07
N GLN A 31 -8.88 9.14 3.28
CA GLN A 31 -8.54 10.40 2.62
C GLN A 31 -7.56 11.27 3.43
N SER A 32 -7.16 10.85 4.62
CA SER A 32 -6.17 11.57 5.41
C SER A 32 -4.77 11.38 4.81
N GLU A 33 -3.96 12.44 4.85
CA GLU A 33 -2.57 12.47 4.36
C GLU A 33 -1.64 11.45 5.07
N ALA A 34 -2.17 10.72 6.03
CA ALA A 34 -1.46 9.76 6.86
C ALA A 34 -1.44 8.32 6.30
N ALA A 35 -1.94 8.07 5.10
CA ALA A 35 -1.93 6.74 4.47
C ALA A 35 -0.57 6.41 3.83
N GLY A 36 0.53 6.79 4.46
CA GLY A 36 1.89 6.47 4.07
C GLY A 36 2.43 5.24 4.79
N PHE A 37 1.70 4.10 4.73
CA PHE A 37 2.27 2.83 5.13
C PHE A 37 2.89 2.14 3.93
N GLN A 38 4.00 1.48 4.17
CA GLN A 38 4.72 0.69 3.19
C GLN A 38 3.82 -0.38 2.57
N GLU A 39 2.93 -0.97 3.39
CA GLU A 39 2.00 -2.01 2.98
C GLU A 39 0.92 -1.53 2.00
N PHE A 40 0.62 -0.24 2.00
CA PHE A 40 -0.39 0.32 1.11
C PHE A 40 -0.08 1.78 0.79
N THR A 41 -0.05 2.11 -0.50
CA THR A 41 0.01 3.50 -0.91
C THR A 41 -1.36 4.03 -1.36
N GLY A 42 -1.75 5.17 -0.79
CA GLY A 42 -2.92 5.94 -1.21
C GLY A 42 -2.60 7.01 -2.27
N ASP A 43 -1.36 7.10 -2.74
CA ASP A 43 -0.90 8.04 -3.76
C ASP A 43 -0.97 7.44 -5.16
N ALA A 44 -1.62 8.14 -6.08
CA ALA A 44 -1.81 7.63 -7.46
C ALA A 44 -0.51 7.55 -8.25
N ASP A 45 0.41 8.49 -8.05
CA ASP A 45 1.69 8.50 -8.77
C ASP A 45 2.59 7.37 -8.28
N GLU A 46 2.56 7.08 -7.00
CA GLU A 46 3.29 5.97 -6.41
C GLU A 46 2.75 4.62 -6.88
N ILE A 47 1.43 4.42 -6.88
CA ILE A 47 0.82 3.20 -7.47
C ILE A 47 1.22 3.04 -8.93
N ILE A 48 1.16 4.10 -9.73
CA ILE A 48 1.57 4.06 -11.13
C ILE A 48 3.05 3.68 -11.25
N GLY A 49 3.91 4.33 -10.47
CA GLY A 49 5.36 4.07 -10.47
C GLY A 49 5.70 2.62 -10.18
N LEU A 50 5.20 2.07 -9.07
CA LEU A 50 5.40 0.66 -8.67
C LEU A 50 4.94 -0.31 -9.76
N ASN A 51 3.77 -0.05 -10.35
CA ASN A 51 3.22 -0.94 -11.36
C ASN A 51 3.96 -0.86 -12.71
N LEU A 52 4.45 0.30 -13.11
CA LEU A 52 5.28 0.45 -14.32
C LEU A 52 6.63 -0.24 -14.11
N GLU A 53 7.26 -0.06 -12.95
CA GLU A 53 8.52 -0.71 -12.60
C GLU A 53 8.40 -2.23 -12.68
N VAL A 54 7.46 -2.83 -11.93
CA VAL A 54 7.32 -4.30 -11.89
C VAL A 54 6.89 -4.91 -13.24
N ARG A 55 6.18 -4.15 -14.09
CA ARG A 55 5.83 -4.59 -15.46
C ARG A 55 7.00 -4.52 -16.42
N THR A 56 7.93 -3.61 -16.20
CA THR A 56 9.13 -3.44 -17.03
C THR A 56 10.22 -4.42 -16.63
N ASP A 57 10.54 -4.48 -15.34
CA ASP A 57 11.67 -5.25 -14.83
C ASP A 57 11.28 -6.68 -14.43
N GLY A 58 9.99 -6.90 -14.23
CA GLY A 58 9.45 -8.15 -13.70
C GLY A 58 9.65 -8.28 -12.18
N PHE A 59 9.03 -9.30 -11.61
CA PHE A 59 9.19 -9.65 -10.20
C PHE A 59 10.11 -10.86 -10.09
N CYS A 60 11.30 -10.68 -9.52
CA CYS A 60 12.35 -11.71 -9.43
C CYS A 60 12.67 -12.35 -10.80
N GLY A 61 12.69 -11.55 -11.87
CA GLY A 61 12.93 -12.01 -13.24
C GLY A 61 11.76 -12.76 -13.88
N VAL A 62 10.58 -12.71 -13.26
CA VAL A 62 9.33 -13.26 -13.80
C VAL A 62 8.46 -12.10 -14.29
N LYS A 63 7.91 -12.24 -15.50
CA LYS A 63 7.02 -11.22 -16.07
C LYS A 63 5.79 -11.04 -15.19
N TRP A 64 5.52 -9.79 -14.80
CA TRP A 64 4.33 -9.44 -14.02
C TRP A 64 3.07 -9.46 -14.89
N PRO A 65 1.97 -10.10 -14.44
CA PRO A 65 0.70 -10.09 -15.17
C PRO A 65 0.10 -8.69 -15.21
N VAL A 66 -0.39 -8.28 -16.39
CA VAL A 66 -0.92 -6.93 -16.60
C VAL A 66 -2.20 -6.63 -15.82
N ASN A 67 -2.93 -7.66 -15.41
CA ASN A 67 -4.13 -7.59 -14.59
C ASN A 67 -3.84 -7.61 -13.07
N TYR A 68 -2.59 -7.76 -12.67
CA TYR A 68 -2.19 -7.65 -11.27
C TYR A 68 -1.78 -6.21 -10.97
N LEU A 69 -2.54 -5.57 -10.10
CA LEU A 69 -2.26 -4.22 -9.61
C LEU A 69 -1.51 -4.31 -8.29
N VAL A 70 -0.25 -3.90 -8.27
CA VAL A 70 0.50 -3.71 -7.02
C VAL A 70 -0.08 -2.54 -6.27
N ILE A 71 -0.33 -2.70 -4.98
CA ILE A 71 -0.96 -1.72 -4.11
C ILE A 71 -0.08 -1.31 -2.93
N GLY A 72 1.06 -1.96 -2.76
CA GLY A 72 2.05 -1.69 -1.73
C GLY A 72 3.05 -2.83 -1.61
N ASP A 73 3.92 -2.76 -0.62
CA ASP A 73 4.92 -3.78 -0.32
C ASP A 73 5.03 -4.02 1.20
N ASP A 74 5.74 -5.06 1.61
CA ASP A 74 5.92 -5.41 3.02
C ASP A 74 7.24 -4.88 3.61
N GLY A 75 8.01 -4.13 2.82
CA GLY A 75 9.32 -3.63 3.19
C GLY A 75 10.45 -4.66 3.16
N ALA A 76 10.12 -5.92 2.88
CA ALA A 76 11.10 -7.02 2.78
C ALA A 76 11.30 -7.50 1.33
N GLY A 77 10.55 -6.96 0.38
CA GLY A 77 10.63 -7.26 -1.04
C GLY A 77 9.43 -8.03 -1.60
N ASP A 78 8.42 -8.29 -0.79
CA ASP A 78 7.15 -8.88 -1.21
C ASP A 78 6.16 -7.79 -1.60
N TYR A 79 5.34 -8.04 -2.61
CA TYR A 79 4.32 -7.08 -3.05
C TYR A 79 2.92 -7.51 -2.69
N TYR A 80 2.16 -6.60 -2.07
CA TYR A 80 0.71 -6.70 -2.00
C TYR A 80 0.11 -6.31 -3.35
N PHE A 81 -0.76 -7.16 -3.88
CA PHE A 81 -1.42 -6.91 -5.16
C PHE A 81 -2.84 -7.44 -5.19
N THR A 82 -3.63 -6.94 -6.13
CA THR A 82 -4.98 -7.42 -6.42
C THR A 82 -5.13 -7.76 -7.90
N ASP A 83 -5.97 -8.76 -8.21
CA ASP A 83 -6.34 -9.08 -9.60
C ASP A 83 -7.57 -8.26 -9.99
N VAL A 84 -7.35 -7.23 -10.84
CA VAL A 84 -8.41 -6.30 -11.27
C VAL A 84 -9.49 -6.94 -12.16
N ASN A 85 -9.28 -8.15 -12.63
CA ASN A 85 -10.30 -8.91 -13.37
C ASN A 85 -11.36 -9.55 -12.46
N ARG A 86 -11.15 -9.52 -11.14
CA ARG A 86 -12.11 -10.06 -10.18
C ARG A 86 -13.12 -9.00 -9.76
N THR A 87 -14.39 -9.37 -9.70
CA THR A 87 -15.48 -8.48 -9.25
C THR A 87 -15.33 -8.11 -7.77
N MET A 88 -14.88 -9.06 -6.96
CA MET A 88 -14.52 -8.86 -5.55
C MET A 88 -13.02 -9.16 -5.39
N PRO A 89 -12.17 -8.14 -5.46
CA PRO A 89 -10.75 -8.36 -5.44
C PRO A 89 -10.28 -8.74 -4.02
N ALA A 90 -9.72 -9.95 -3.91
CA ALA A 90 -8.89 -10.33 -2.79
C ALA A 90 -7.52 -9.66 -2.89
N VAL A 91 -6.82 -9.54 -1.79
CA VAL A 91 -5.43 -9.08 -1.76
C VAL A 91 -4.50 -10.27 -1.57
N PHE A 92 -3.49 -10.33 -2.41
CA PHE A 92 -2.48 -11.37 -2.42
C PHE A 92 -1.14 -10.77 -2.03
N LEU A 93 -0.29 -11.58 -1.41
CA LEU A 93 1.12 -11.27 -1.17
C LEU A 93 1.97 -12.14 -2.10
N ALA A 94 2.72 -11.50 -2.98
CA ALA A 94 3.69 -12.15 -3.87
C ALA A 94 5.02 -12.29 -3.12
N ASP A 95 5.44 -13.53 -2.95
CA ASP A 95 6.62 -13.92 -2.20
C ASP A 95 7.85 -13.93 -3.12
N HIS A 96 8.79 -13.02 -2.90
CA HIS A 96 9.99 -12.87 -3.71
C HIS A 96 10.92 -14.07 -3.60
N GLU A 97 11.12 -14.63 -2.42
CA GLU A 97 12.02 -15.76 -2.21
C GLU A 97 11.51 -17.03 -2.91
N ARG A 98 10.20 -17.29 -2.81
CA ARG A 98 9.58 -18.46 -3.43
C ARG A 98 9.36 -18.31 -4.93
N THR A 99 9.34 -17.08 -5.46
CA THR A 99 9.19 -16.80 -6.90
C THR A 99 10.46 -17.13 -7.69
N ILE A 100 11.65 -17.01 -7.11
CA ILE A 100 12.95 -17.26 -7.78
C ILE A 100 13.03 -18.69 -8.38
N SER A 101 12.47 -19.67 -7.70
CA SER A 101 12.35 -21.04 -8.20
C SER A 101 10.96 -21.59 -7.87
N PRO A 102 10.07 -21.75 -8.84
CA PRO A 102 10.21 -22.23 -10.22
C PRO A 102 10.12 -21.18 -11.33
N LYS A 103 10.48 -19.95 -11.13
CA LYS A 103 10.37 -18.82 -12.08
C LYS A 103 8.91 -18.55 -12.49
N ARG A 104 8.04 -18.50 -11.53
CA ARG A 104 6.63 -18.08 -11.65
C ARG A 104 6.26 -17.25 -10.43
N ILE A 105 5.31 -16.33 -10.56
CA ILE A 105 4.80 -15.60 -9.41
C ILE A 105 4.20 -16.62 -8.42
N VAL A 106 4.77 -16.68 -7.23
CA VAL A 106 4.24 -17.44 -6.10
C VAL A 106 3.60 -16.47 -5.15
N ALA A 107 2.30 -16.60 -4.97
CA ALA A 107 1.54 -15.72 -4.11
C ALA A 107 0.58 -16.52 -3.24
N SER A 108 0.26 -15.98 -2.08
CA SER A 108 -0.80 -16.46 -1.19
C SER A 108 -1.87 -15.38 -1.04
N GLU A 109 -3.13 -15.80 -0.87
CA GLU A 109 -4.18 -14.88 -0.50
C GLU A 109 -3.91 -14.40 0.93
N ALA A 110 -3.72 -13.09 1.07
CA ALA A 110 -3.44 -12.43 2.35
C ALA A 110 -4.73 -11.93 3.00
N TYR A 111 -5.66 -11.41 2.19
CA TYR A 111 -6.95 -10.91 2.65
C TYR A 111 -8.05 -11.29 1.65
N GLU A 112 -9.19 -11.76 2.16
CA GLU A 112 -10.33 -12.20 1.35
C GLU A 112 -10.94 -11.07 0.53
N THR A 113 -10.94 -9.85 1.09
CA THR A 113 -11.42 -8.65 0.41
C THR A 113 -10.42 -7.49 0.53
N PHE A 114 -10.50 -6.57 -0.43
CA PHE A 114 -9.74 -5.32 -0.35
C PHE A 114 -10.12 -4.48 0.88
N GLY A 115 -11.40 -4.55 1.30
CA GLY A 115 -11.86 -3.89 2.52
C GLY A 115 -11.20 -4.41 3.80
N ASP A 116 -10.95 -5.71 3.89
CA ASP A 116 -10.26 -6.31 5.04
C ASP A 116 -8.80 -5.87 5.09
N PHE A 117 -8.13 -5.82 3.94
CA PHE A 117 -6.77 -5.31 3.83
C PHE A 117 -6.66 -3.86 4.28
N ILE A 118 -7.54 -2.99 3.79
CA ILE A 118 -7.54 -1.57 4.17
C ILE A 118 -7.88 -1.40 5.66
N GLY A 119 -8.77 -2.22 6.20
CA GLY A 119 -9.05 -2.25 7.64
C GLY A 119 -7.83 -2.65 8.49
N PHE A 120 -6.99 -3.54 7.97
CA PHE A 120 -5.71 -3.90 8.60
C PHE A 120 -4.74 -2.71 8.58
N VAL A 121 -4.54 -2.07 7.43
CA VAL A 121 -3.66 -0.90 7.30
C VAL A 121 -4.09 0.23 8.23
N ALA A 122 -5.39 0.53 8.30
CA ALA A 122 -5.91 1.56 9.21
C ALA A 122 -5.65 1.24 10.69
N ARG A 123 -5.68 -0.03 11.10
CA ARG A 123 -5.31 -0.44 12.47
C ARG A 123 -3.83 -0.25 12.74
N LEU A 124 -2.96 -0.64 11.82
CA LEU A 124 -1.52 -0.43 11.96
C LEU A 124 -1.20 1.05 12.16
N GLN A 125 -1.86 1.93 11.40
CA GLN A 125 -1.70 3.37 11.56
C GLN A 125 -2.09 3.82 12.96
N SER A 126 -3.27 3.44 13.41
CA SER A 126 -3.77 3.84 14.74
C SER A 126 -2.84 3.37 15.87
N GLU A 127 -2.27 2.16 15.76
CA GLU A 127 -1.32 1.63 16.73
C GLU A 127 0.00 2.40 16.71
N THR A 128 0.49 2.75 15.53
CA THR A 128 1.72 3.51 15.35
C THR A 128 1.57 4.93 15.89
N ASP A 129 0.47 5.61 15.58
CA ASP A 129 0.16 6.96 16.10
C ASP A 129 0.07 6.97 17.63
N ALA A 130 -0.51 5.93 18.23
CA ALA A 130 -0.58 5.78 19.68
C ALA A 130 0.80 5.64 20.32
N VAL A 131 1.71 4.88 19.71
CA VAL A 131 3.09 4.71 20.19
C VAL A 131 3.84 6.04 20.12
N PHE A 132 3.76 6.77 19.01
CA PHE A 132 4.41 8.08 18.91
C PHE A 132 3.87 9.09 19.91
N ALA A 133 2.54 9.13 20.12
CA ALA A 133 1.94 10.00 21.12
C ALA A 133 2.41 9.67 22.54
N GLU A 134 2.59 8.39 22.87
CA GLU A 134 3.17 7.98 24.15
C GLU A 134 4.65 8.37 24.31
N GLU A 135 5.44 8.25 23.24
CA GLU A 135 6.86 8.64 23.27
C GLU A 135 7.01 10.15 23.42
N GLU A 136 6.20 10.94 22.72
CA GLU A 136 6.17 12.40 22.89
C GLU A 136 5.75 12.80 24.30
N ALA A 137 4.78 12.12 24.90
CA ALA A 137 4.35 12.37 26.27
C ALA A 137 5.42 12.01 27.30
N LYS A 138 6.24 10.97 27.04
CA LYS A 138 7.35 10.52 27.91
C LYS A 138 8.63 11.34 27.73
N SER A 139 8.78 12.06 26.62
CA SER A 139 9.88 13.00 26.34
C SER A 139 9.40 14.45 26.52
N PRO A 140 9.10 14.93 27.72
CA PRO A 140 8.89 16.35 27.90
C PRO A 140 10.20 17.02 27.54
N THR A 141 10.24 17.74 26.44
CA THR A 141 11.33 18.64 26.11
C THR A 141 11.48 19.60 27.27
N GLN A 142 12.37 19.27 28.22
CA GLN A 142 12.94 20.26 29.13
C GLN A 142 13.75 21.21 28.24
N LYS A 143 13.08 22.07 27.50
CA LYS A 143 13.63 23.35 27.08
C LYS A 143 13.87 24.14 28.37
N LYS A 144 14.96 23.79 29.12
CA LYS A 144 15.51 24.74 30.08
C LYS A 144 15.80 26.01 29.30
N PRO A 145 15.14 27.11 29.62
CA PRO A 145 15.40 28.36 28.90
C PRO A 145 16.88 28.67 29.07
N TRP A 146 17.59 28.83 27.99
CA TRP A 146 19.03 29.09 27.95
C TRP A 146 19.47 30.27 28.84
N TRP A 147 18.56 31.19 29.20
CA TRP A 147 18.81 32.33 30.08
C TRP A 147 18.89 31.99 31.59
N LYS A 148 18.63 30.73 31.99
CA LYS A 148 18.81 30.28 33.39
C LYS A 148 20.18 29.69 33.68
N LEU A 149 21.15 29.88 32.80
CA LEU A 149 22.54 29.44 32.95
C LEU A 149 23.50 30.57 33.35
N TRP A 150 22.96 31.70 33.88
CA TRP A 150 23.75 32.79 34.45
C TRP A 150 23.29 33.14 35.85
#